data_ec6ce3d621054ab1d6ba4d66b1f61f77
#
_entry.id   ec6ce3d621054ab1d6ba4d66b1f61f77
#
_cell.length_a   1.000
_cell.length_b   1.000
_cell.length_c   1.000
_cell.angle_alpha   90.00
_cell.angle_beta   90.00
_cell.angle_gamma   90.00
#
_symmetry.space_group_name_H-M   'P 1'
#
loop_
_entity.id
_entity.type
_entity.pdbx_description
1 polymer ?
#
loop_
_entity_poly.entity_id
_entity_poly.type
_entity_poly.pdbx_seq_one_letter_code
_entity_poly.pdbx_strand_id
1 'polypeptide(L)'
;MKTKTVRILTCSWVAFVASSMAGESAGIGADEALSRLLNGDKRFAAGKSEEPHDAALIERRHTLAKEQKPFAVILSCSDSRVPPELVFDVSLGDIFVVRTAGEVVDEVVLGSIEYAIEHLGTHLIVVLAHQRCGAVSAAVSGATDTGDIPDVLKAILPAVEETKGQAGDPIDNAVRANARDIAKRLQSSSSIIAPRVQSGEVKIVAAYYSLDTGQIELLK
;
A
#
# COMPACT_ATOMS: atom_id res chain seq x y z
N MET A 1 -67.45 50.26 10.39
CA MET A 1 -66.79 49.09 10.95
C MET A 1 -66.00 48.36 9.81
N LYS A 2 -64.70 48.44 9.79
CA LYS A 2 -63.87 47.84 8.74
C LYS A 2 -63.16 46.62 9.36
N THR A 3 -63.57 45.43 8.97
CA THR A 3 -63.00 44.15 9.36
C THR A 3 -61.65 43.96 8.62
N LYS A 4 -60.55 43.84 9.36
CA LYS A 4 -59.20 43.51 8.86
C LYS A 4 -59.05 41.99 8.83
N THR A 5 -58.94 41.43 7.64
CA THR A 5 -58.61 40.02 7.42
C THR A 5 -57.12 39.84 7.59
N VAL A 6 -56.71 39.03 8.59
CA VAL A 6 -55.29 38.63 8.81
C VAL A 6 -55.03 37.39 7.95
N ARG A 7 -54.13 37.50 6.98
CA ARG A 7 -53.60 36.35 6.23
C ARG A 7 -52.42 35.78 7.00
N ILE A 8 -52.57 34.56 7.48
CA ILE A 8 -51.49 33.74 8.05
C ILE A 8 -50.70 33.13 6.89
N LEU A 9 -49.42 33.55 6.70
CA LEU A 9 -48.51 32.88 5.82
C LEU A 9 -47.95 31.65 6.56
N THR A 10 -48.34 30.47 6.09
CA THR A 10 -47.68 29.22 6.50
C THR A 10 -46.36 29.08 5.76
N CYS A 11 -45.26 29.22 6.49
CA CYS A 11 -43.93 28.98 5.96
C CYS A 11 -43.69 27.46 5.96
N SER A 12 -43.82 26.82 4.79
CA SER A 12 -43.46 25.41 4.61
C SER A 12 -41.92 25.30 4.62
N TRP A 13 -41.39 24.72 5.68
CA TRP A 13 -40.03 24.29 5.74
C TRP A 13 -39.84 23.04 4.87
N VAL A 14 -39.28 23.21 3.68
CA VAL A 14 -38.78 22.10 2.87
C VAL A 14 -37.49 21.66 3.50
N ALA A 15 -37.53 20.53 4.21
CA ALA A 15 -36.35 19.85 4.67
C ALA A 15 -35.56 19.33 3.45
N PHE A 16 -34.48 20.02 3.11
CA PHE A 16 -33.52 19.54 2.11
C PHE A 16 -32.74 18.39 2.74
N VAL A 17 -33.19 17.16 2.51
CA VAL A 17 -32.40 15.97 2.82
C VAL A 17 -31.26 15.99 1.82
N ALA A 18 -30.11 16.47 2.28
CA ALA A 18 -28.84 16.28 1.57
C ALA A 18 -28.53 14.77 1.61
N SER A 19 -28.98 14.07 0.57
CA SER A 19 -28.50 12.73 0.27
C SER A 19 -27.03 12.87 -0.07
N SER A 20 -26.15 12.51 0.87
CA SER A 20 -24.73 12.34 0.58
C SER A 20 -24.61 11.18 -0.41
N MET A 21 -24.59 11.55 -1.68
CA MET A 21 -24.07 10.68 -2.72
C MET A 21 -22.55 10.56 -2.48
N ALA A 22 -22.15 9.71 -1.53
CA ALA A 22 -20.86 9.08 -1.58
C ALA A 22 -20.91 8.24 -2.87
N GLY A 23 -20.38 8.81 -3.95
CA GLY A 23 -20.21 8.08 -5.20
C GLY A 23 -19.30 6.90 -4.90
N GLU A 24 -19.85 5.71 -4.89
CA GLU A 24 -19.14 4.46 -4.93
C GLU A 24 -18.27 4.43 -6.20
N SER A 25 -17.06 4.91 -6.08
CA SER A 25 -15.96 4.44 -6.90
C SER A 25 -15.56 3.09 -6.29
N ALA A 26 -16.38 2.07 -6.51
CA ALA A 26 -16.06 0.73 -6.07
C ALA A 26 -14.78 0.30 -6.81
N GLY A 27 -13.63 0.44 -6.15
CA GLY A 27 -12.38 -0.19 -6.55
C GLY A 27 -12.61 -1.71 -6.64
N ILE A 28 -11.75 -2.42 -7.34
CA ILE A 28 -11.81 -3.89 -7.33
C ILE A 28 -11.55 -4.39 -5.91
N GLY A 29 -12.19 -5.51 -5.54
CA GLY A 29 -12.00 -6.11 -4.22
C GLY A 29 -10.55 -6.55 -3.97
N ALA A 30 -10.16 -6.61 -2.70
CA ALA A 30 -8.78 -6.90 -2.30
C ALA A 30 -8.25 -8.26 -2.84
N ASP A 31 -9.10 -9.28 -2.92
CA ASP A 31 -8.70 -10.60 -3.44
C ASP A 31 -8.46 -10.58 -4.95
N GLU A 32 -9.27 -9.83 -5.71
CA GLU A 32 -9.05 -9.61 -7.14
C GLU A 32 -7.77 -8.80 -7.38
N ALA A 33 -7.55 -7.73 -6.60
CA ALA A 33 -6.35 -6.93 -6.66
C ALA A 33 -5.09 -7.79 -6.40
N LEU A 34 -5.11 -8.62 -5.36
CA LEU A 34 -4.01 -9.54 -5.04
C LEU A 34 -3.77 -10.55 -6.17
N SER A 35 -4.84 -11.11 -6.74
CA SER A 35 -4.74 -12.04 -7.88
C SER A 35 -4.10 -11.39 -9.10
N ARG A 36 -4.43 -10.14 -9.42
CA ARG A 36 -3.80 -9.38 -10.52
C ARG A 36 -2.30 -9.21 -10.30
N LEU A 37 -1.89 -8.79 -9.10
CA LEU A 37 -0.47 -8.64 -8.75
C LEU A 37 0.30 -9.97 -8.89
N LEU A 38 -0.21 -11.06 -8.31
CA LEU A 38 0.46 -12.36 -8.37
C LEU A 38 0.51 -12.96 -9.78
N ASN A 39 -0.46 -12.66 -10.64
CA ASN A 39 -0.41 -13.07 -12.03
C ASN A 39 0.61 -12.25 -12.83
N GLY A 40 0.74 -10.95 -12.55
CA GLY A 40 1.78 -10.10 -13.12
C GLY A 40 3.18 -10.56 -12.71
N ASP A 41 3.41 -10.84 -11.43
CA ASP A 41 4.66 -11.41 -10.93
C ASP A 41 5.06 -12.69 -11.69
N LYS A 42 4.11 -13.60 -11.91
CA LYS A 42 4.38 -14.82 -12.69
C LYS A 42 4.82 -14.52 -14.13
N ARG A 43 4.23 -13.50 -14.78
CA ARG A 43 4.64 -13.09 -16.12
C ARG A 43 6.03 -12.48 -16.09
N PHE A 44 6.30 -11.58 -15.14
CA PHE A 44 7.62 -10.97 -14.95
C PHE A 44 8.70 -12.02 -14.71
N ALA A 45 8.51 -12.91 -13.74
CA ALA A 45 9.46 -13.98 -13.41
C ALA A 45 9.70 -14.96 -14.59
N ALA A 46 8.71 -15.14 -15.45
CA ALA A 46 8.84 -15.97 -16.66
C ALA A 46 9.45 -15.22 -17.86
N GLY A 47 9.77 -13.93 -17.72
CA GLY A 47 10.23 -13.09 -18.84
C GLY A 47 9.16 -12.86 -19.91
N LYS A 48 7.87 -12.86 -19.52
CA LYS A 48 6.70 -12.72 -20.39
C LYS A 48 5.85 -11.52 -19.99
N SER A 49 6.49 -10.43 -19.59
CA SER A 49 5.80 -9.19 -19.26
C SER A 49 4.93 -8.71 -20.43
N GLU A 50 3.71 -8.31 -20.12
CA GLU A 50 2.70 -7.89 -21.11
C GLU A 50 2.46 -6.38 -21.08
N GLU A 51 2.87 -5.70 -19.98
CA GLU A 51 2.63 -4.27 -19.87
C GLU A 51 3.49 -3.47 -20.85
N PRO A 52 2.86 -2.67 -21.72
CA PRO A 52 3.57 -1.90 -22.71
C PRO A 52 4.34 -0.74 -22.07
N HIS A 53 5.58 -0.56 -22.49
CA HIS A 53 6.41 0.60 -22.13
C HIS A 53 6.58 1.55 -23.34
N ASP A 54 5.58 1.61 -24.23
CA ASP A 54 5.63 2.30 -25.53
C ASP A 54 4.51 3.33 -25.74
N ALA A 55 4.03 3.46 -26.97
CA ALA A 55 3.01 4.44 -27.37
C ALA A 55 1.68 4.33 -26.60
N ALA A 56 1.28 3.14 -26.10
CA ALA A 56 0.08 2.95 -25.32
C ALA A 56 0.16 3.69 -23.97
N LEU A 57 1.37 3.87 -23.42
CA LEU A 57 1.57 4.68 -22.21
C LEU A 57 1.28 6.16 -22.42
N ILE A 58 1.45 6.69 -23.65
CA ILE A 58 1.16 8.09 -23.94
C ILE A 58 -0.35 8.35 -23.79
N GLU A 59 -1.18 7.50 -24.39
CA GLU A 59 -2.63 7.62 -24.28
C GLU A 59 -3.11 7.39 -22.86
N ARG A 60 -2.60 6.35 -22.18
CA ARG A 60 -2.90 6.07 -20.78
C ARG A 60 -2.55 7.25 -19.87
N ARG A 61 -1.38 7.88 -20.06
CA ARG A 61 -0.97 9.08 -19.33
C ARG A 61 -1.97 10.23 -19.51
N HIS A 62 -2.46 10.46 -20.72
CA HIS A 62 -3.45 11.49 -21.00
C HIS A 62 -4.78 11.19 -20.30
N THR A 63 -5.22 9.94 -20.32
CA THR A 63 -6.44 9.49 -19.64
C THR A 63 -6.35 9.69 -18.13
N LEU A 64 -5.19 9.34 -17.53
CA LEU A 64 -4.94 9.43 -16.09
C LEU A 64 -4.59 10.84 -15.59
N ALA A 65 -4.42 11.82 -16.48
CA ALA A 65 -3.97 13.17 -16.09
C ALA A 65 -4.93 13.90 -15.13
N LYS A 66 -6.20 13.49 -15.06
CA LYS A 66 -7.22 14.14 -14.25
C LYS A 66 -7.49 13.44 -12.91
N GLU A 67 -7.30 12.14 -12.84
CA GLU A 67 -7.58 11.31 -11.67
C GLU A 67 -6.73 10.06 -11.67
N GLN A 68 -6.54 9.47 -10.48
CA GLN A 68 -5.92 8.17 -10.31
C GLN A 68 -6.87 7.22 -9.58
N LYS A 69 -6.84 5.94 -9.92
CA LYS A 69 -7.64 4.88 -9.29
C LYS A 69 -6.78 3.62 -9.13
N PRO A 70 -5.76 3.66 -8.28
CA PRO A 70 -4.92 2.50 -8.05
C PRO A 70 -5.73 1.39 -7.38
N PHE A 71 -5.50 0.13 -7.78
CA PHE A 71 -6.19 -0.99 -7.19
C PHE A 71 -5.48 -1.59 -5.98
N ALA A 72 -4.21 -1.22 -5.74
CA ALA A 72 -3.43 -1.66 -4.58
C ALA A 72 -2.45 -0.58 -4.13
N VAL A 73 -2.14 -0.59 -2.82
CA VAL A 73 -0.98 0.10 -2.25
C VAL A 73 0.16 -0.90 -2.13
N ILE A 74 1.35 -0.52 -2.60
CA ILE A 74 2.57 -1.28 -2.41
C ILE A 74 3.52 -0.47 -1.54
N LEU A 75 3.73 -0.90 -0.31
CA LEU A 75 4.81 -0.42 0.55
C LEU A 75 6.02 -1.31 0.31
N SER A 76 7.12 -0.75 -0.21
CA SER A 76 8.29 -1.54 -0.58
C SER A 76 9.61 -0.83 -0.25
N CYS A 77 10.71 -1.59 -0.36
CA CYS A 77 12.04 -1.01 -0.24
C CYS A 77 12.35 -0.05 -1.40
N SER A 78 13.15 0.99 -1.09
CA SER A 78 13.70 1.91 -2.11
C SER A 78 14.80 1.27 -2.97
N ASP A 79 15.14 0.01 -2.76
CA ASP A 79 16.16 -0.73 -3.52
C ASP A 79 15.87 -0.67 -5.03
N SER A 80 16.87 -0.24 -5.81
CA SER A 80 16.72 -0.03 -7.27
C SER A 80 16.41 -1.30 -8.06
N ARG A 81 16.61 -2.48 -7.46
CA ARG A 81 16.37 -3.79 -8.09
C ARG A 81 14.91 -4.27 -7.93
N VAL A 82 14.09 -3.53 -7.17
CA VAL A 82 12.71 -3.93 -6.83
C VAL A 82 11.72 -2.81 -7.16
N PRO A 83 11.62 -2.37 -8.42
CA PRO A 83 10.57 -1.43 -8.83
C PRO A 83 9.22 -2.16 -8.90
N PRO A 84 8.23 -1.79 -8.04
CA PRO A 84 6.99 -2.56 -7.92
C PRO A 84 6.20 -2.70 -9.22
N GLU A 85 6.18 -1.65 -10.04
CA GLU A 85 5.47 -1.65 -11.32
C GLU A 85 6.00 -2.73 -12.26
N LEU A 86 7.32 -2.93 -12.30
CA LEU A 86 7.94 -3.96 -13.14
C LEU A 86 7.76 -5.36 -12.54
N VAL A 87 8.01 -5.49 -11.22
CA VAL A 87 7.94 -6.78 -10.52
C VAL A 87 6.53 -7.39 -10.57
N PHE A 88 5.51 -6.53 -10.49
CA PHE A 88 4.11 -6.96 -10.60
C PHE A 88 3.56 -6.92 -12.03
N ASP A 89 4.36 -6.52 -13.02
CA ASP A 89 3.96 -6.39 -14.43
C ASP A 89 2.61 -5.65 -14.55
N VAL A 90 2.58 -4.44 -14.00
CA VAL A 90 1.40 -3.56 -13.97
C VAL A 90 1.72 -2.20 -14.59
N SER A 91 0.69 -1.52 -15.07
CA SER A 91 0.82 -0.30 -15.85
C SER A 91 0.76 0.98 -15.02
N LEU A 92 1.04 2.10 -15.67
CA LEU A 92 0.94 3.45 -15.09
C LEU A 92 -0.44 3.67 -14.45
N GLY A 93 -0.45 4.06 -13.18
CA GLY A 93 -1.66 4.37 -12.42
C GLY A 93 -2.39 3.17 -11.81
N ASP A 94 -1.88 1.95 -12.00
CA ASP A 94 -2.50 0.73 -11.46
C ASP A 94 -2.26 0.56 -9.96
N ILE A 95 -1.09 0.99 -9.47
CA ILE A 95 -0.71 0.85 -8.06
C ILE A 95 -0.27 2.18 -7.47
N PHE A 96 -0.53 2.36 -6.17
CA PHE A 96 -0.02 3.47 -5.36
C PHE A 96 1.21 2.99 -4.61
N VAL A 97 2.39 3.54 -4.95
CA VAL A 97 3.67 3.06 -4.45
C VAL A 97 4.22 3.98 -3.38
N VAL A 98 4.56 3.41 -2.22
CA VAL A 98 5.28 4.07 -1.12
C VAL A 98 6.57 3.30 -0.89
N ARG A 99 7.73 3.99 -0.86
CA ARG A 99 9.04 3.34 -0.77
C ARG A 99 9.95 4.02 0.24
N THR A 100 10.53 3.21 1.11
CA THR A 100 11.57 3.62 2.07
C THR A 100 12.64 2.54 2.14
N ALA A 101 13.84 2.85 2.63
CA ALA A 101 14.86 1.83 2.86
C ALA A 101 14.36 0.82 3.90
N GLY A 102 14.31 -0.47 3.54
CA GLY A 102 13.79 -1.54 4.42
C GLY A 102 12.30 -1.43 4.70
N GLU A 103 11.51 -0.81 3.80
CA GLU A 103 10.05 -0.58 3.88
C GLU A 103 9.56 -0.05 5.24
N VAL A 104 10.43 0.68 5.97
CA VAL A 104 10.10 1.23 7.28
C VAL A 104 8.98 2.26 7.21
N VAL A 105 8.18 2.33 8.28
CA VAL A 105 6.98 3.17 8.36
C VAL A 105 7.15 4.21 9.48
N ASP A 106 7.11 5.48 9.10
CA ASP A 106 6.93 6.64 9.98
C ASP A 106 5.53 7.26 9.78
N GLU A 107 5.26 8.38 10.42
CA GLU A 107 3.97 9.07 10.33
C GLU A 107 3.66 9.54 8.90
N VAL A 108 4.65 9.97 8.12
CA VAL A 108 4.45 10.46 6.75
C VAL A 108 4.17 9.30 5.79
N VAL A 109 4.87 8.20 5.97
CA VAL A 109 4.63 6.95 5.23
C VAL A 109 3.25 6.39 5.55
N LEU A 110 2.88 6.34 6.84
CA LEU A 110 1.55 5.89 7.26
C LEU A 110 0.46 6.79 6.66
N GLY A 111 0.61 8.12 6.75
CA GLY A 111 -0.34 9.07 6.17
C GLY A 111 -0.49 8.93 4.66
N SER A 112 0.59 8.56 3.94
CA SER A 112 0.52 8.29 2.50
C SER A 112 -0.31 7.04 2.18
N ILE A 113 -0.18 5.99 3.00
CA ILE A 113 -0.98 4.77 2.87
C ILE A 113 -2.46 5.07 3.20
N GLU A 114 -2.72 5.81 4.28
CA GLU A 114 -4.05 6.25 4.69
C GLU A 114 -4.74 7.06 3.58
N TYR A 115 -3.99 7.95 2.92
CA TYR A 115 -4.51 8.73 1.80
C TYR A 115 -5.04 7.84 0.68
N ALA A 116 -4.32 6.78 0.32
CA ALA A 116 -4.76 5.87 -0.72
C ALA A 116 -6.02 5.08 -0.32
N ILE A 117 -6.12 4.69 0.94
CA ILE A 117 -7.29 3.98 1.47
C ILE A 117 -8.50 4.91 1.56
N GLU A 118 -8.33 6.12 2.12
CA GLU A 118 -9.43 7.04 2.40
C GLU A 118 -9.93 7.77 1.16
N HIS A 119 -9.02 8.24 0.31
CA HIS A 119 -9.34 9.14 -0.80
C HIS A 119 -9.33 8.49 -2.17
N LEU A 120 -8.61 7.37 -2.34
CA LEU A 120 -8.53 6.68 -3.63
C LEU A 120 -9.32 5.36 -3.66
N GLY A 121 -9.89 4.94 -2.52
CA GLY A 121 -10.72 3.75 -2.42
C GLY A 121 -9.95 2.45 -2.69
N THR A 122 -8.69 2.38 -2.27
CA THR A 122 -7.85 1.19 -2.43
C THR A 122 -8.15 0.19 -1.30
N HIS A 123 -8.35 -1.08 -1.63
CA HIS A 123 -8.73 -2.12 -0.66
C HIS A 123 -7.63 -3.12 -0.34
N LEU A 124 -6.46 -3.02 -0.98
CA LEU A 124 -5.31 -3.91 -0.76
C LEU A 124 -4.05 -3.13 -0.41
N ILE A 125 -3.38 -3.55 0.67
CA ILE A 125 -2.03 -3.10 1.02
C ILE A 125 -1.10 -4.31 0.95
N VAL A 126 0.00 -4.21 0.19
CA VAL A 126 1.06 -5.21 0.14
C VAL A 126 2.33 -4.62 0.74
N VAL A 127 2.85 -5.22 1.79
CA VAL A 127 4.18 -4.93 2.33
C VAL A 127 5.16 -5.86 1.63
N LEU A 128 5.93 -5.32 0.69
CA LEU A 128 6.83 -6.07 -0.19
C LEU A 128 8.27 -5.91 0.26
N ALA A 129 8.77 -6.89 1.02
CA ALA A 129 10.18 -7.03 1.32
C ALA A 129 10.93 -7.76 0.18
N HIS A 130 12.25 -7.77 0.22
CA HIS A 130 13.03 -8.43 -0.83
C HIS A 130 14.32 -9.06 -0.29
N GLN A 131 14.76 -10.07 -1.00
CA GLN A 131 16.01 -10.80 -0.73
C GLN A 131 17.22 -9.86 -0.68
N ARG A 132 18.14 -10.09 0.25
CA ARG A 132 19.39 -9.32 0.37
C ARG A 132 19.16 -7.81 0.48
N CYS A 133 18.18 -7.39 1.29
CA CYS A 133 17.92 -5.98 1.57
C CYS A 133 19.11 -5.33 2.30
N GLY A 134 19.65 -4.25 1.74
CA GLY A 134 20.81 -3.56 2.29
C GLY A 134 20.57 -2.96 3.68
N ALA A 135 19.39 -2.36 3.91
CA ALA A 135 19.04 -1.78 5.20
C ALA A 135 18.91 -2.86 6.30
N VAL A 136 18.27 -4.00 5.98
CA VAL A 136 18.18 -5.13 6.92
C VAL A 136 19.57 -5.74 7.18
N SER A 137 20.39 -5.88 6.14
CA SER A 137 21.79 -6.36 6.28
C SER A 137 22.60 -5.47 7.20
N ALA A 138 22.47 -4.15 7.08
CA ALA A 138 23.13 -3.19 7.96
C ALA A 138 22.65 -3.32 9.41
N ALA A 139 21.33 -3.47 9.63
CA ALA A 139 20.77 -3.67 10.97
C ALA A 139 21.25 -4.98 11.61
N VAL A 140 21.28 -6.09 10.85
CA VAL A 140 21.77 -7.41 11.32
C VAL A 140 23.25 -7.35 11.69
N SER A 141 24.08 -6.63 10.92
CA SER A 141 25.51 -6.49 11.20
C SER A 141 25.83 -5.54 12.35
N GLY A 142 24.85 -4.82 12.89
CA GLY A 142 25.05 -3.80 13.90
C GLY A 142 25.84 -2.60 13.37
N ALA A 143 25.62 -2.22 12.11
CA ALA A 143 26.31 -1.09 11.49
C ALA A 143 26.06 0.21 12.28
N THR A 144 27.10 1.02 12.41
CA THR A 144 27.03 2.35 13.02
C THR A 144 27.17 3.39 11.93
N ASP A 145 26.06 4.04 11.60
CA ASP A 145 25.99 5.06 10.56
C ASP A 145 25.79 6.46 11.16
N THR A 146 25.88 7.48 10.31
CA THR A 146 25.70 8.89 10.67
C THR A 146 24.48 9.47 9.96
N GLY A 147 24.07 10.69 10.34
CA GLY A 147 22.88 11.34 9.81
C GLY A 147 21.62 10.63 10.28
N ASP A 148 20.64 10.46 9.40
CA ASP A 148 19.33 9.86 9.71
C ASP A 148 19.26 8.36 9.42
N ILE A 149 20.36 7.73 8.93
CA ILE A 149 20.40 6.29 8.68
C ILE A 149 20.11 5.46 9.94
N PRO A 150 20.62 5.84 11.14
CA PRO A 150 20.31 5.14 12.38
C PRO A 150 18.82 4.98 12.68
N ASP A 151 17.96 5.91 12.27
CA ASP A 151 16.51 5.81 12.48
C ASP A 151 15.89 4.70 11.62
N VAL A 152 16.39 4.52 10.39
CA VAL A 152 16.00 3.39 9.54
C VAL A 152 16.38 2.06 10.19
N LEU A 153 17.67 1.94 10.65
CA LEU A 153 18.15 0.72 11.26
C LEU A 153 17.39 0.40 12.55
N LYS A 154 17.14 1.41 13.38
CA LYS A 154 16.36 1.28 14.63
C LYS A 154 14.95 0.75 14.39
N ALA A 155 14.30 1.16 13.30
CA ALA A 155 12.97 0.67 12.94
C ALA A 155 12.97 -0.82 12.56
N ILE A 156 14.10 -1.35 12.06
CA ILE A 156 14.29 -2.74 11.64
C ILE A 156 14.74 -3.65 12.80
N LEU A 157 15.40 -3.09 13.83
CA LEU A 157 15.97 -3.88 14.95
C LEU A 157 14.98 -4.86 15.61
N PRO A 158 13.69 -4.56 15.81
CA PRO A 158 12.76 -5.54 16.38
C PRO A 158 12.72 -6.86 15.61
N ALA A 159 12.71 -6.82 14.28
CA ALA A 159 12.73 -8.01 13.44
C ALA A 159 14.07 -8.78 13.52
N VAL A 160 15.19 -8.05 13.67
CA VAL A 160 16.50 -8.67 13.88
C VAL A 160 16.54 -9.41 15.21
N GLU A 161 16.06 -8.80 16.30
CA GLU A 161 16.05 -9.44 17.63
C GLU A 161 15.07 -10.64 17.69
N GLU A 162 13.90 -10.55 17.02
CA GLU A 162 12.93 -11.65 16.91
C GLU A 162 13.54 -12.89 16.26
N THR A 163 14.40 -12.68 15.27
CA THR A 163 14.96 -13.79 14.47
C THR A 163 16.34 -14.24 14.92
N LYS A 164 16.87 -13.65 15.97
CA LYS A 164 18.20 -13.95 16.51
C LYS A 164 18.34 -15.42 16.92
N GLY A 165 19.35 -16.08 16.39
CA GLY A 165 19.61 -17.50 16.67
C GLY A 165 18.69 -18.47 15.93
N GLN A 166 17.80 -18.03 15.06
CA GLN A 166 17.05 -18.92 14.18
C GLN A 166 17.96 -19.56 13.14
N ALA A 167 17.63 -20.78 12.75
CA ALA A 167 18.36 -21.48 11.68
C ALA A 167 18.16 -20.80 10.32
N GLY A 168 19.15 -20.88 9.44
CA GLY A 168 19.12 -20.29 8.09
C GLY A 168 19.92 -19.01 7.97
N ASP A 169 19.65 -18.23 6.94
CA ASP A 169 20.29 -16.93 6.72
C ASP A 169 19.66 -15.86 7.64
N PRO A 170 20.45 -15.25 8.53
CA PRO A 170 19.94 -14.25 9.47
C PRO A 170 19.36 -13.01 8.77
N ILE A 171 19.88 -12.63 7.61
CA ILE A 171 19.36 -11.48 6.85
C ILE A 171 18.00 -11.85 6.26
N ASP A 172 17.87 -13.02 5.65
CA ASP A 172 16.59 -13.47 5.07
C ASP A 172 15.52 -13.65 6.14
N ASN A 173 15.87 -14.22 7.29
CA ASN A 173 14.97 -14.34 8.43
C ASN A 173 14.48 -12.97 8.90
N ALA A 174 15.37 -11.99 9.07
CA ALA A 174 15.02 -10.64 9.51
C ALA A 174 14.21 -9.88 8.45
N VAL A 175 14.50 -10.02 7.15
CA VAL A 175 13.70 -9.46 6.06
C VAL A 175 12.25 -9.93 6.13
N ARG A 176 12.05 -11.24 6.26
CA ARG A 176 10.71 -11.84 6.33
C ARG A 176 9.95 -11.43 7.59
N ALA A 177 10.64 -11.37 8.73
CA ALA A 177 10.07 -10.88 9.99
C ALA A 177 9.67 -9.41 9.89
N ASN A 178 10.54 -8.54 9.35
CA ASN A 178 10.27 -7.12 9.20
C ASN A 178 8.98 -6.86 8.38
N ALA A 179 8.80 -7.55 7.25
CA ALA A 179 7.60 -7.42 6.45
C ALA A 179 6.33 -7.85 7.20
N ARG A 180 6.38 -8.96 7.96
CA ARG A 180 5.25 -9.42 8.77
C ARG A 180 4.92 -8.45 9.90
N ASP A 181 5.92 -7.94 10.59
CA ASP A 181 5.75 -6.99 11.68
C ASP A 181 5.15 -5.68 11.19
N ILE A 182 5.62 -5.16 10.06
CA ILE A 182 5.05 -3.97 9.44
C ILE A 182 3.59 -4.21 9.06
N ALA A 183 3.29 -5.32 8.36
CA ALA A 183 1.92 -5.67 7.99
C ALA A 183 1.00 -5.79 9.21
N LYS A 184 1.47 -6.43 10.28
CA LYS A 184 0.73 -6.56 11.54
C LYS A 184 0.50 -5.21 12.23
N ARG A 185 1.51 -4.33 12.27
CA ARG A 185 1.37 -2.98 12.84
C ARG A 185 0.37 -2.13 12.07
N LEU A 186 0.40 -2.16 10.74
CA LEU A 186 -0.55 -1.43 9.90
C LEU A 186 -2.01 -1.83 10.17
N GLN A 187 -2.28 -3.08 10.58
CA GLN A 187 -3.63 -3.54 10.91
C GLN A 187 -4.20 -2.87 12.17
N SER A 188 -3.38 -2.31 13.05
CA SER A 188 -3.81 -1.81 14.35
C SER A 188 -3.40 -0.37 14.66
N SER A 189 -2.41 0.19 13.96
CA SER A 189 -1.82 1.48 14.33
C SER A 189 -2.57 2.70 13.78
N SER A 190 -3.45 2.52 12.81
CA SER A 190 -4.16 3.61 12.12
C SER A 190 -5.64 3.64 12.47
N SER A 191 -6.15 4.82 12.83
CA SER A 191 -7.60 5.04 13.03
C SER A 191 -8.41 4.95 11.74
N ILE A 192 -7.76 5.04 10.58
CA ILE A 192 -8.37 4.94 9.24
C ILE A 192 -8.34 3.50 8.75
N ILE A 193 -7.19 2.83 8.86
CA ILE A 193 -6.97 1.49 8.30
C ILE A 193 -7.59 0.40 9.20
N ALA A 194 -7.38 0.48 10.52
CA ALA A 194 -7.79 -0.58 11.44
C ALA A 194 -9.29 -0.93 11.38
N PRO A 195 -10.24 0.04 11.36
CA PRO A 195 -11.67 -0.30 11.24
C PRO A 195 -12.00 -1.00 9.91
N ARG A 196 -11.33 -0.62 8.81
CA ARG A 196 -11.56 -1.20 7.48
C ARG A 196 -10.98 -2.61 7.34
N VAL A 197 -9.88 -2.89 8.03
CA VAL A 197 -9.36 -4.26 8.14
C VAL A 197 -10.31 -5.13 8.97
N GLN A 198 -10.82 -4.60 10.09
CA GLN A 198 -11.78 -5.33 10.94
C GLN A 198 -13.11 -5.64 10.24
N SER A 199 -13.58 -4.74 9.38
CA SER A 199 -14.79 -4.95 8.56
C SER A 199 -14.57 -5.88 7.35
N GLY A 200 -13.30 -6.20 7.03
CA GLY A 200 -12.95 -6.97 5.83
C GLY A 200 -12.93 -6.15 4.54
N GLU A 201 -13.08 -4.83 4.61
CA GLU A 201 -12.99 -3.92 3.46
C GLU A 201 -11.57 -3.80 2.94
N VAL A 202 -10.59 -3.72 3.84
CA VAL A 202 -9.16 -3.63 3.49
C VAL A 202 -8.43 -4.89 3.91
N LYS A 203 -7.62 -5.42 3.01
CA LYS A 203 -6.72 -6.55 3.26
C LYS A 203 -5.27 -6.07 3.26
N ILE A 204 -4.48 -6.54 4.24
CA ILE A 204 -3.04 -6.30 4.30
C ILE A 204 -2.33 -7.63 4.21
N VAL A 205 -1.34 -7.73 3.32
CA VAL A 205 -0.51 -8.91 3.14
C VAL A 205 0.96 -8.55 3.22
N ALA A 206 1.75 -9.42 3.83
CA ALA A 206 3.20 -9.37 3.74
C ALA A 206 3.67 -10.27 2.59
N ALA A 207 4.64 -9.81 1.83
CA ALA A 207 5.20 -10.53 0.69
C ALA A 207 6.73 -10.38 0.64
N TYR A 208 7.37 -11.34 0.01
CA TYR A 208 8.82 -11.39 -0.14
C TYR A 208 9.17 -11.63 -1.60
N TYR A 209 9.99 -10.77 -2.16
CA TYR A 209 10.51 -10.87 -3.53
C TYR A 209 11.91 -11.49 -3.54
N SER A 210 12.07 -12.58 -4.27
CA SER A 210 13.37 -13.22 -4.50
C SER A 210 14.11 -12.57 -5.66
N LEU A 211 15.27 -11.99 -5.40
CA LEU A 211 16.14 -11.43 -6.45
C LEU A 211 16.74 -12.52 -7.35
N ASP A 212 16.82 -13.77 -6.86
CA ASP A 212 17.39 -14.87 -7.63
C ASP A 212 16.39 -15.45 -8.63
N THR A 213 15.12 -15.53 -8.28
CA THR A 213 14.10 -16.17 -9.12
C THR A 213 13.15 -15.18 -9.79
N GLY A 214 13.10 -13.93 -9.29
CA GLY A 214 12.11 -12.94 -9.73
C GLY A 214 10.70 -13.22 -9.22
N GLN A 215 10.50 -14.16 -8.31
CA GLN A 215 9.19 -14.57 -7.82
C GLN A 215 8.84 -13.93 -6.48
N ILE A 216 7.55 -13.70 -6.28
CA ILE A 216 6.97 -13.23 -5.02
C ILE A 216 6.32 -14.39 -4.27
N GLU A 217 6.63 -14.47 -2.97
CA GLU A 217 6.03 -15.37 -1.99
C GLU A 217 5.18 -14.55 -1.00
N LEU A 218 3.95 -15.00 -0.74
CA LEU A 218 3.15 -14.43 0.35
C LEU A 218 3.62 -15.01 1.68
N LEU A 219 3.92 -14.13 2.63
CA LEU A 219 4.33 -14.51 3.98
C LEU A 219 3.11 -14.74 4.87
N LYS A 220 3.17 -15.79 5.69
CA LYS A 220 2.13 -16.13 6.67
C LYS A 220 2.45 -15.52 8.03
#